data_f2d304f83cebc4dc1dc5d545eb85ee72
#
_entry.id   f2d304f83cebc4dc1dc5d545eb85ee72
#
_cell.length_a   1.000
_cell.length_b   1.000
_cell.length_c   1.000
_cell.angle_alpha   90.00
_cell.angle_beta   90.00
_cell.angle_gamma   90.00
#
_symmetry.space_group_name_H-M   'P 1'
#
loop_
_entity.id
_entity.type
_entity.pdbx_description
1 polymer ?
#
loop_
_entity_poly.entity_id
_entity_poly.type
_entity_poly.pdbx_seq_one_letter_code
_entity_poly.pdbx_strand_id
1 'polypeptide(L)'
;MPRILALVVLCISATAAAQAIRVGYDVDHLDLDKHVLQFTVSRPIATAELVVIGDDGKQLDTETGTYDQDPAGKWLAIAWKQPATTTVLKLQLHVVAADGRGTRLELVPWSVTVEHVDVNFATNSAAIERDEANKLDASLDKIGDIVKRSGKYLPMQLYVAGHTDTVGPSAKNRHLSLERAHAIAAYFRKHGLALPIAYAGFGEDVLKVKTADETDEPANRRADYVLGPAAGAPPFKGAYLAAHADWKQLR
;
A
#
# COMPACT_ATOMS: atom_id res chain seq x y z
N MET A 1 11.63 11.86 15.20
CA MET A 1 12.20 10.48 15.26
C MET A 1 11.56 9.70 14.12
N PRO A 2 12.31 9.23 13.13
CA PRO A 2 11.75 8.49 12.01
C PRO A 2 11.23 7.14 12.51
N ARG A 3 9.97 6.85 12.25
CA ARG A 3 9.36 5.54 12.52
C ARG A 3 9.71 4.60 11.38
N ILE A 4 10.52 3.60 11.68
CA ILE A 4 10.85 2.47 10.81
C ILE A 4 9.57 1.66 10.59
N LEU A 5 9.04 1.70 9.38
CA LEU A 5 7.96 0.81 8.96
C LEU A 5 8.57 -0.58 8.75
N ALA A 6 8.18 -1.55 9.57
CA ALA A 6 8.67 -2.92 9.49
C ALA A 6 8.14 -3.58 8.22
N LEU A 7 8.98 -3.65 7.21
CA LEU A 7 8.75 -4.50 6.03
C LEU A 7 9.14 -5.93 6.39
N VAL A 8 8.31 -6.92 6.03
CA VAL A 8 8.63 -8.34 6.23
C VAL A 8 9.82 -8.71 5.36
N VAL A 9 10.98 -8.87 5.99
CA VAL A 9 12.19 -9.38 5.35
C VAL A 9 12.16 -10.89 5.42
N LEU A 10 11.89 -11.57 4.31
CA LEU A 10 12.08 -13.02 4.22
C LEU A 10 13.56 -13.30 3.98
N CYS A 11 14.34 -13.46 5.05
CA CYS A 11 15.72 -13.93 4.97
C CYS A 11 15.72 -15.47 4.87
N ILE A 12 16.00 -16.00 3.70
CA ILE A 12 16.35 -17.43 3.57
C ILE A 12 17.85 -17.55 3.89
N SER A 13 18.20 -17.93 5.12
CA SER A 13 19.57 -18.12 5.54
C SER A 13 19.93 -19.60 5.57
N ALA A 14 21.01 -19.95 4.84
CA ALA A 14 21.75 -21.19 5.05
C ALA A 14 22.86 -20.94 6.09
N THR A 15 22.82 -21.70 7.16
CA THR A 15 23.82 -22.09 8.18
C THR A 15 25.10 -21.28 8.36
N ALA A 16 25.25 -20.80 9.53
CA ALA A 16 26.35 -20.52 10.46
C ALA A 16 26.30 -19.08 11.00
N ALA A 17 26.61 -18.90 12.29
CA ALA A 17 26.49 -17.69 13.12
C ALA A 17 27.39 -16.48 12.73
N ALA A 18 27.50 -16.15 11.46
CA ALA A 18 28.02 -14.89 10.97
C ALA A 18 26.81 -13.98 10.66
N GLN A 19 26.75 -12.80 11.29
CA GLN A 19 25.65 -11.85 11.18
C GLN A 19 25.11 -11.74 9.75
N ALA A 20 23.81 -12.02 9.57
CA ALA A 20 23.14 -11.90 8.29
C ALA A 20 23.30 -10.48 7.72
N ILE A 21 23.49 -10.37 6.40
CA ILE A 21 23.49 -9.06 5.73
C ILE A 21 22.08 -8.49 5.85
N ARG A 22 21.99 -7.27 6.39
CA ARG A 22 20.74 -6.52 6.46
C ARG A 22 20.77 -5.42 5.42
N VAL A 23 19.68 -5.32 4.65
CA VAL A 23 19.42 -4.21 3.75
C VAL A 23 18.44 -3.28 4.46
N GLY A 24 18.82 -2.02 4.64
CA GLY A 24 17.96 -0.97 5.17
C GLY A 24 17.27 -0.25 4.01
N TYR A 25 16.00 0.01 4.17
CA TYR A 25 15.15 0.69 3.21
C TYR A 25 14.00 1.37 3.97
N ASP A 26 13.52 2.48 3.45
CA ASP A 26 12.25 3.09 3.87
C ASP A 26 11.49 3.66 2.66
N VAL A 27 10.21 4.02 2.88
CA VAL A 27 9.31 4.46 1.81
C VAL A 27 9.74 5.81 1.20
N ASP A 28 10.42 6.66 1.95
CA ASP A 28 10.85 7.99 1.50
C ASP A 28 12.09 7.89 0.57
N HIS A 29 12.72 6.72 0.52
CA HIS A 29 13.89 6.42 -0.30
C HIS A 29 13.55 5.57 -1.55
N LEU A 30 12.26 5.42 -1.89
CA LEU A 30 11.78 4.87 -3.16
C LEU A 30 11.04 5.94 -3.95
N ASP A 31 11.66 6.42 -5.00
CA ASP A 31 11.08 7.38 -5.94
C ASP A 31 10.63 6.64 -7.22
N LEU A 32 9.33 6.31 -7.29
CA LEU A 32 8.77 5.62 -8.45
C LEU A 32 8.64 6.51 -9.69
N ASP A 33 8.57 7.83 -9.51
CA ASP A 33 8.46 8.78 -10.62
C ASP A 33 9.83 9.00 -11.29
N LYS A 34 10.90 9.03 -10.49
CA LYS A 34 12.28 9.11 -10.99
C LYS A 34 12.93 7.77 -11.25
N HIS A 35 12.22 6.68 -10.90
CA HIS A 35 12.70 5.31 -11.04
C HIS A 35 14.04 5.08 -10.29
N VAL A 36 14.07 5.45 -9.01
CA VAL A 36 15.27 5.31 -8.16
C VAL A 36 14.89 4.63 -6.84
N LEU A 37 15.66 3.61 -6.48
CA LEU A 37 15.67 2.99 -5.16
C LEU A 37 16.96 3.38 -4.44
N GLN A 38 16.83 3.94 -3.24
CA GLN A 38 17.93 4.12 -2.31
C GLN A 38 17.85 3.09 -1.19
N PHE A 39 19.00 2.58 -0.77
CA PHE A 39 19.09 1.53 0.25
C PHE A 39 20.41 1.62 1.01
N THR A 40 20.48 1.00 2.18
CA THR A 40 21.73 0.83 2.94
C THR A 40 22.01 -0.65 3.13
N VAL A 41 23.29 -1.00 3.37
CA VAL A 41 23.71 -2.37 3.65
C VAL A 41 24.52 -2.41 4.93
N SER A 42 24.31 -3.41 5.78
CA SER A 42 25.02 -3.56 7.06
C SER A 42 26.50 -3.99 6.92
N ARG A 43 27.01 -4.11 5.71
CA ARG A 43 28.39 -4.49 5.38
C ARG A 43 28.89 -3.71 4.17
N PRO A 44 30.22 -3.60 3.95
CA PRO A 44 30.75 -3.09 2.69
C PRO A 44 30.19 -3.89 1.51
N ILE A 45 29.75 -3.17 0.47
CA ILE A 45 29.07 -3.74 -0.69
C ILE A 45 29.97 -3.77 -1.92
N ALA A 46 29.88 -4.85 -2.71
CA ALA A 46 30.54 -4.97 -4.02
C ALA A 46 29.53 -4.69 -5.16
N THR A 47 28.37 -5.36 -5.16
CA THR A 47 27.37 -5.21 -6.23
C THR A 47 25.95 -5.23 -5.69
N ALA A 48 25.04 -4.60 -6.40
CA ALA A 48 23.62 -4.79 -6.25
C ALA A 48 22.95 -4.96 -7.62
N GLU A 49 22.12 -5.97 -7.77
CA GLU A 49 21.28 -6.20 -8.94
C GLU A 49 19.83 -5.89 -8.57
N LEU A 50 19.16 -5.06 -9.35
CA LEU A 50 17.76 -4.71 -9.21
C LEU A 50 16.97 -5.26 -10.39
N VAL A 51 16.03 -6.18 -10.14
CA VAL A 51 15.06 -6.65 -11.13
C VAL A 51 13.73 -5.95 -10.88
N VAL A 52 13.17 -5.34 -11.91
CA VAL A 52 11.90 -4.59 -11.87
C VAL A 52 10.83 -5.39 -12.59
N ILE A 53 9.73 -5.69 -11.90
CA ILE A 53 8.61 -6.47 -12.42
C ILE A 53 7.37 -5.58 -12.51
N GLY A 54 6.74 -5.57 -13.69
CA GLY A 54 5.49 -4.86 -13.95
C GLY A 54 4.24 -5.54 -13.41
N ASP A 55 3.12 -4.83 -13.39
CA ASP A 55 1.83 -5.33 -12.90
C ASP A 55 1.19 -6.40 -13.80
N ASP A 56 1.76 -6.62 -15.00
CA ASP A 56 1.47 -7.75 -15.88
C ASP A 56 2.38 -8.96 -15.63
N GLY A 57 3.28 -8.88 -14.65
CA GLY A 57 4.23 -9.90 -14.23
C GLY A 57 5.45 -10.03 -15.13
N LYS A 58 5.62 -9.16 -16.13
CA LYS A 58 6.82 -9.16 -16.96
C LYS A 58 7.94 -8.38 -16.31
N GLN A 59 9.16 -8.80 -16.58
CA GLN A 59 10.33 -8.04 -16.25
C GLN A 59 10.39 -6.78 -17.12
N LEU A 60 10.47 -5.61 -16.48
CA LEU A 60 10.57 -4.32 -17.15
C LEU A 60 12.03 -3.95 -17.37
N ASP A 61 12.86 -4.23 -16.37
CA ASP A 61 14.28 -3.89 -16.41
C ASP A 61 15.09 -4.76 -15.46
N THR A 62 16.40 -4.80 -15.69
CA THR A 62 17.40 -5.33 -14.74
C THR A 62 18.62 -4.42 -14.79
N GLU A 63 18.97 -3.86 -13.65
CA GLU A 63 20.13 -2.98 -13.50
C GLU A 63 21.10 -3.54 -12.47
N THR A 64 22.41 -3.40 -12.75
CA THR A 64 23.46 -3.82 -11.85
C THR A 64 24.35 -2.62 -11.50
N GLY A 65 24.35 -2.27 -10.20
CA GLY A 65 25.27 -1.29 -9.64
C GLY A 65 26.55 -1.95 -9.13
N THR A 66 27.69 -1.36 -9.42
CA THR A 66 29.00 -1.73 -8.85
C THR A 66 29.41 -0.66 -7.85
N TYR A 67 29.89 -1.09 -6.69
CA TYR A 67 30.27 -0.20 -5.59
C TYR A 67 31.70 -0.51 -5.18
N ASP A 68 32.50 0.52 -4.94
CA ASP A 68 33.91 0.38 -4.55
C ASP A 68 34.02 0.12 -3.04
N GLN A 69 33.47 -1.02 -2.61
CA GLN A 69 33.43 -1.45 -1.21
C GLN A 69 32.85 -0.35 -0.29
N ASP A 70 31.83 0.36 -0.76
CA ASP A 70 31.16 1.40 0.01
C ASP A 70 30.86 0.92 1.44
N PRO A 71 31.11 1.77 2.47
CA PRO A 71 31.06 1.36 3.85
C PRO A 71 29.64 1.00 4.30
N ALA A 72 29.54 0.16 5.31
CA ALA A 72 28.28 -0.22 5.93
C ALA A 72 27.48 1.02 6.37
N GLY A 73 26.16 1.01 6.09
CA GLY A 73 25.23 2.08 6.48
C GLY A 73 25.21 3.30 5.55
N LYS A 74 26.08 3.39 4.54
CA LYS A 74 25.99 4.43 3.52
C LYS A 74 24.74 4.25 2.69
N TRP A 75 24.03 5.35 2.39
CA TRP A 75 22.93 5.36 1.42
C TRP A 75 23.51 5.23 0.00
N LEU A 76 23.03 4.22 -0.70
CA LEU A 76 23.38 3.86 -2.07
C LEU A 76 22.13 4.03 -2.94
N ALA A 77 22.32 4.25 -4.23
CA ALA A 77 21.20 4.39 -5.16
C ALA A 77 21.39 3.44 -6.35
N ILE A 78 20.26 2.89 -6.83
CA ILE A 78 20.17 2.19 -8.10
C ILE A 78 18.94 2.70 -8.84
N ALA A 79 19.12 3.06 -10.11
CA ALA A 79 18.06 3.57 -10.97
C ALA A 79 17.71 2.53 -12.03
N TRP A 80 16.46 2.56 -12.51
CA TRP A 80 16.00 1.67 -13.59
C TRP A 80 15.27 2.44 -14.68
N LYS A 81 14.98 1.78 -15.79
CA LYS A 81 14.19 2.29 -16.91
C LYS A 81 12.91 1.52 -17.05
N GLN A 82 11.84 2.20 -17.36
CA GLN A 82 10.56 1.56 -17.65
C GLN A 82 9.73 2.40 -18.63
N PRO A 83 8.82 1.79 -19.41
CA PRO A 83 7.83 2.52 -20.19
C PRO A 83 6.90 3.34 -19.28
N ALA A 84 6.57 4.57 -19.67
CA ALA A 84 5.77 5.50 -18.88
C ALA A 84 4.35 4.99 -18.53
N THR A 85 3.84 4.00 -19.27
CA THR A 85 2.51 3.43 -19.09
C THR A 85 2.48 2.19 -18.19
N THR A 86 3.64 1.79 -17.64
CA THR A 86 3.76 0.53 -16.90
C THR A 86 3.86 0.81 -15.40
N THR A 87 3.06 0.11 -14.62
CA THR A 87 3.09 0.19 -13.15
C THR A 87 4.05 -0.87 -12.59
N VAL A 88 4.94 -0.47 -11.67
CA VAL A 88 5.81 -1.41 -10.96
C VAL A 88 4.97 -2.25 -9.98
N LEU A 89 5.00 -3.57 -10.16
CA LEU A 89 4.41 -4.51 -9.22
C LEU A 89 5.38 -4.75 -8.06
N LYS A 90 6.63 -5.09 -8.37
CA LYS A 90 7.66 -5.37 -7.37
C LYS A 90 9.07 -5.10 -7.86
N LEU A 91 9.93 -4.86 -6.91
CA LEU A 91 11.36 -4.68 -7.05
C LEU A 91 12.07 -5.80 -6.30
N GLN A 92 12.98 -6.51 -6.95
CA GLN A 92 13.79 -7.56 -6.34
C GLN A 92 15.24 -7.08 -6.34
N LEU A 93 15.76 -6.75 -5.16
CA LEU A 93 17.12 -6.30 -4.95
C LEU A 93 17.98 -7.46 -4.43
N HIS A 94 18.99 -7.84 -5.18
CA HIS A 94 20.03 -8.80 -4.77
C HIS A 94 21.32 -8.05 -4.49
N VAL A 95 21.80 -8.09 -3.26
CA VAL A 95 23.00 -7.40 -2.80
C VAL A 95 24.10 -8.43 -2.53
N VAL A 96 25.30 -8.17 -3.03
CA VAL A 96 26.50 -8.94 -2.73
C VAL A 96 27.51 -8.04 -2.01
N ALA A 97 27.87 -8.44 -0.80
CA ALA A 97 28.87 -7.76 0.00
C ALA A 97 30.29 -8.02 -0.53
N ALA A 98 31.27 -7.20 -0.12
CA ALA A 98 32.68 -7.32 -0.52
C ALA A 98 33.31 -8.68 -0.10
N ASP A 99 32.74 -9.34 0.90
CA ASP A 99 33.17 -10.69 1.33
C ASP A 99 32.52 -11.83 0.52
N GLY A 100 31.81 -11.53 -0.57
CA GLY A 100 31.15 -12.48 -1.46
C GLY A 100 29.80 -13.03 -0.96
N ARG A 101 29.36 -12.67 0.22
CA ARG A 101 28.04 -13.08 0.72
C ARG A 101 26.93 -12.22 0.12
N GLY A 102 25.79 -12.85 -0.16
CA GLY A 102 24.63 -12.15 -0.75
C GLY A 102 23.39 -12.21 0.12
N THR A 103 22.48 -11.29 -0.12
CA THR A 103 21.13 -11.27 0.43
C THR A 103 20.15 -10.74 -0.61
N ARG A 104 18.86 -11.04 -0.44
CA ARG A 104 17.79 -10.57 -1.32
C ARG A 104 16.72 -9.84 -0.52
N LEU A 105 16.19 -8.79 -1.12
CA LEU A 105 15.06 -8.01 -0.63
C LEU A 105 14.01 -7.94 -1.75
N GLU A 106 12.76 -8.22 -1.42
CA GLU A 106 11.63 -7.97 -2.31
C GLU A 106 10.80 -6.82 -1.74
N LEU A 107 10.57 -5.80 -2.56
CA LEU A 107 9.73 -4.65 -2.26
C LEU A 107 8.51 -4.70 -3.15
N VAL A 108 7.34 -4.46 -2.58
CA VAL A 108 6.08 -4.42 -3.31
C VAL A 108 5.45 -3.05 -3.13
N PRO A 109 5.86 -2.06 -3.95
CA PRO A 109 5.31 -0.70 -3.88
C PRO A 109 3.92 -0.58 -4.51
N TRP A 110 3.39 -1.68 -5.06
CA TRP A 110 2.18 -1.70 -5.82
C TRP A 110 0.94 -1.45 -4.96
N SER A 111 0.12 -0.52 -5.39
CA SER A 111 -1.25 -0.35 -4.93
C SER A 111 -2.07 0.33 -6.01
N VAL A 112 -3.37 0.07 -6.03
CA VAL A 112 -4.31 0.66 -6.98
C VAL A 112 -5.51 1.24 -6.23
N THR A 113 -5.68 2.54 -6.33
CA THR A 113 -6.93 3.21 -5.92
C THR A 113 -8.02 2.87 -6.92
N VAL A 114 -9.14 2.36 -6.45
CA VAL A 114 -10.28 2.02 -7.30
C VAL A 114 -11.13 3.27 -7.51
N GLU A 115 -11.05 3.84 -8.70
CA GLU A 115 -11.89 4.97 -9.11
C GLU A 115 -13.38 4.58 -9.09
N HIS A 116 -14.20 5.27 -8.33
CA HIS A 116 -15.61 4.94 -8.15
C HIS A 116 -16.48 6.18 -7.88
N VAL A 117 -17.79 6.00 -7.89
CA VAL A 117 -18.75 7.00 -7.43
C VAL A 117 -19.08 6.67 -5.98
N ASP A 118 -18.94 7.67 -5.10
CA ASP A 118 -19.18 7.48 -3.67
C ASP A 118 -20.62 7.05 -3.36
N VAL A 119 -20.76 6.14 -2.41
CA VAL A 119 -22.03 5.72 -1.86
C VAL A 119 -22.52 6.77 -0.90
N ASN A 120 -23.76 7.22 -1.08
CA ASN A 120 -24.41 8.13 -0.15
C ASN A 120 -25.10 7.30 0.97
N PHE A 121 -24.93 7.76 2.19
CA PHE A 121 -25.62 7.21 3.34
C PHE A 121 -26.58 8.26 3.92
N ALA A 122 -27.73 7.80 4.42
CA ALA A 122 -28.61 8.66 5.20
C ALA A 122 -27.89 9.21 6.44
N THR A 123 -28.36 10.33 6.96
CA THR A 123 -27.78 10.97 8.15
C THR A 123 -27.72 9.99 9.32
N ASN A 124 -26.56 9.89 9.97
CA ASN A 124 -26.28 8.97 11.07
C ASN A 124 -26.59 7.48 10.75
N SER A 125 -26.50 7.08 9.48
CA SER A 125 -26.75 5.70 9.03
C SER A 125 -25.51 5.14 8.32
N ALA A 126 -25.34 3.82 8.42
CA ALA A 126 -24.43 3.01 7.63
C ALA A 126 -25.17 2.00 6.74
N ALA A 127 -26.50 2.08 6.66
CA ALA A 127 -27.28 1.25 5.76
C ALA A 127 -27.07 1.67 4.30
N ILE A 128 -26.79 0.68 3.43
CA ILE A 128 -26.67 0.90 1.99
C ILE A 128 -28.09 0.88 1.41
N GLU A 129 -28.54 2.01 0.91
CA GLU A 129 -29.83 2.14 0.25
C GLU A 129 -29.84 1.39 -1.09
N ARG A 130 -31.04 0.93 -1.52
CA ARG A 130 -31.17 0.08 -2.72
C ARG A 130 -30.67 0.77 -4.00
N ASP A 131 -30.91 2.05 -4.15
CA ASP A 131 -30.49 2.86 -5.29
C ASP A 131 -28.98 3.15 -5.30
N GLU A 132 -28.31 3.03 -4.16
CA GLU A 132 -26.87 3.18 -4.02
C GLU A 132 -26.09 1.89 -4.35
N ALA A 133 -26.74 0.74 -4.34
CA ALA A 133 -26.13 -0.57 -4.56
C ALA A 133 -25.40 -0.69 -5.91
N ASN A 134 -25.96 -0.11 -6.97
CA ASN A 134 -25.36 -0.13 -8.31
C ASN A 134 -23.96 0.50 -8.36
N LYS A 135 -23.66 1.48 -7.48
CA LYS A 135 -22.33 2.09 -7.40
C LYS A 135 -21.30 1.12 -6.84
N LEU A 136 -21.72 0.29 -5.88
CA LEU A 136 -20.88 -0.78 -5.33
C LEU A 136 -20.67 -1.91 -6.31
N ASP A 137 -21.69 -2.28 -7.09
CA ASP A 137 -21.57 -3.29 -8.14
C ASP A 137 -20.55 -2.85 -9.20
N ALA A 138 -20.64 -1.58 -9.66
CA ALA A 138 -19.66 -1.02 -10.58
C ALA A 138 -18.23 -0.98 -10.01
N SER A 139 -18.11 -0.75 -8.69
CA SER A 139 -16.82 -0.81 -8.01
C SER A 139 -16.28 -2.24 -7.93
N LEU A 140 -17.17 -3.21 -7.67
CA LEU A 140 -16.83 -4.63 -7.61
C LEU A 140 -16.33 -5.16 -8.95
N ASP A 141 -16.94 -4.74 -10.06
CA ASP A 141 -16.48 -5.09 -11.40
C ASP A 141 -15.05 -4.58 -11.65
N LYS A 142 -14.76 -3.32 -11.32
CA LYS A 142 -13.41 -2.73 -11.44
C LYS A 142 -12.39 -3.48 -10.57
N ILE A 143 -12.75 -3.79 -9.33
CA ILE A 143 -11.92 -4.61 -8.44
C ILE A 143 -11.65 -5.97 -9.08
N GLY A 144 -12.67 -6.62 -9.63
CA GLY A 144 -12.56 -7.90 -10.32
C GLY A 144 -11.59 -7.87 -11.50
N ASP A 145 -11.60 -6.80 -12.28
CA ASP A 145 -10.70 -6.63 -13.44
C ASP A 145 -9.23 -6.44 -12.99
N ILE A 146 -8.99 -5.70 -11.92
CA ILE A 146 -7.65 -5.55 -11.34
C ILE A 146 -7.14 -6.89 -10.82
N VAL A 147 -8.00 -7.63 -10.11
CA VAL A 147 -7.66 -8.96 -9.57
C VAL A 147 -7.35 -9.96 -10.67
N LYS A 148 -8.13 -9.98 -11.77
CA LYS A 148 -7.85 -10.85 -12.93
C LYS A 148 -6.49 -10.54 -13.57
N ARG A 149 -6.12 -9.25 -13.68
CA ARG A 149 -4.87 -8.80 -14.28
C ARG A 149 -3.65 -9.14 -13.43
N SER A 150 -3.67 -8.77 -12.16
CA SER A 150 -2.48 -8.76 -11.30
C SER A 150 -2.48 -9.81 -10.18
N GLY A 151 -3.64 -10.40 -9.83
CA GLY A 151 -3.80 -11.29 -8.67
C GLY A 151 -3.02 -12.61 -8.73
N LYS A 152 -2.64 -13.06 -9.92
CA LYS A 152 -1.79 -14.25 -10.09
C LYS A 152 -0.31 -14.00 -9.74
N TYR A 153 0.10 -12.73 -9.65
CA TYR A 153 1.48 -12.34 -9.39
C TYR A 153 1.72 -11.86 -7.96
N LEU A 154 0.64 -11.49 -7.25
CA LEU A 154 0.69 -10.90 -5.93
C LEU A 154 -0.54 -11.29 -5.12
N PRO A 155 -0.39 -11.88 -3.90
CA PRO A 155 -1.48 -11.98 -2.95
C PRO A 155 -1.98 -10.57 -2.58
N MET A 156 -3.27 -10.32 -2.81
CA MET A 156 -3.87 -9.00 -2.66
C MET A 156 -4.87 -8.95 -1.52
N GLN A 157 -5.09 -7.74 -1.02
CA GLN A 157 -6.13 -7.40 -0.06
C GLN A 157 -6.83 -6.12 -0.51
N LEU A 158 -8.13 -6.04 -0.32
CA LEU A 158 -8.89 -4.80 -0.45
C LEU A 158 -8.87 -4.05 0.89
N TYR A 159 -8.61 -2.77 0.84
CA TYR A 159 -8.71 -1.84 1.97
C TYR A 159 -9.86 -0.87 1.71
N VAL A 160 -10.77 -0.74 2.68
CA VAL A 160 -11.90 0.19 2.63
C VAL A 160 -11.74 1.22 3.74
N ALA A 161 -11.52 2.47 3.39
CA ALA A 161 -11.33 3.58 4.32
C ALA A 161 -12.57 4.50 4.30
N GLY A 162 -13.29 4.59 5.42
CA GLY A 162 -14.47 5.44 5.55
C GLY A 162 -14.13 6.82 6.14
N HIS A 163 -14.83 7.86 5.68
CA HIS A 163 -14.65 9.25 6.09
C HIS A 163 -15.98 9.95 6.35
N THR A 164 -15.92 11.03 7.11
CA THR A 164 -17.02 11.99 7.33
C THR A 164 -16.56 13.41 7.01
N ASP A 165 -17.51 14.32 6.93
CA ASP A 165 -17.24 15.75 7.10
C ASP A 165 -16.96 16.06 8.59
N THR A 166 -16.84 17.37 8.90
CA THR A 166 -16.52 17.86 10.25
C THR A 166 -17.77 18.20 11.09
N VAL A 167 -18.96 17.78 10.66
CA VAL A 167 -20.18 18.04 11.43
C VAL A 167 -20.32 17.04 12.57
N GLY A 168 -20.38 17.55 13.79
CA GLY A 168 -20.59 16.77 15.02
C GLY A 168 -19.31 16.24 15.68
N PRO A 169 -19.43 15.55 16.81
CA PRO A 169 -18.26 15.12 17.58
C PRO A 169 -17.37 14.13 16.84
N SER A 170 -16.05 14.38 16.82
CA SER A 170 -15.02 13.58 16.13
C SER A 170 -15.09 12.08 16.49
N ALA A 171 -15.30 11.74 17.77
CA ALA A 171 -15.46 10.34 18.20
C ALA A 171 -16.65 9.64 17.52
N LYS A 172 -17.76 10.37 17.35
CA LYS A 172 -18.95 9.87 16.63
C LYS A 172 -18.67 9.72 15.14
N ASN A 173 -17.98 10.68 14.55
CA ASN A 173 -17.58 10.66 13.15
C ASN A 173 -16.63 9.47 12.86
N ARG A 174 -15.69 9.21 13.75
CA ARG A 174 -14.80 8.04 13.64
C ARG A 174 -15.59 6.71 13.72
N HIS A 175 -16.54 6.60 14.64
CA HIS A 175 -17.39 5.40 14.75
C HIS A 175 -18.27 5.22 13.50
N LEU A 176 -18.99 6.27 13.07
CA LEU A 176 -19.87 6.23 11.90
C LEU A 176 -19.11 5.87 10.61
N SER A 177 -17.94 6.45 10.40
CA SER A 177 -17.11 6.12 9.24
C SER A 177 -16.61 4.66 9.25
N LEU A 178 -16.34 4.10 10.43
CA LEU A 178 -16.00 2.68 10.59
C LEU A 178 -17.19 1.77 10.24
N GLU A 179 -18.40 2.10 10.69
CA GLU A 179 -19.61 1.34 10.38
C GLU A 179 -19.91 1.37 8.86
N ARG A 180 -19.75 2.52 8.21
CA ARG A 180 -19.91 2.65 6.75
C ARG A 180 -18.88 1.84 5.98
N ALA A 181 -17.61 1.91 6.38
CA ALA A 181 -16.55 1.10 5.77
C ALA A 181 -16.81 -0.41 5.95
N HIS A 182 -17.31 -0.83 7.13
CA HIS A 182 -17.72 -2.20 7.37
C HIS A 182 -18.89 -2.63 6.48
N ALA A 183 -19.93 -1.80 6.35
CA ALA A 183 -21.10 -2.10 5.51
C ALA A 183 -20.71 -2.31 4.05
N ILE A 184 -19.83 -1.46 3.52
CA ILE A 184 -19.28 -1.59 2.15
C ILE A 184 -18.44 -2.86 2.02
N ALA A 185 -17.54 -3.13 2.96
CA ALA A 185 -16.72 -4.34 2.98
C ALA A 185 -17.59 -5.62 3.00
N ALA A 186 -18.63 -5.64 3.84
CA ALA A 186 -19.59 -6.72 3.92
C ALA A 186 -20.40 -6.89 2.63
N TYR A 187 -20.76 -5.78 1.97
CA TYR A 187 -21.40 -5.80 0.66
C TYR A 187 -20.54 -6.52 -0.37
N PHE A 188 -19.29 -6.12 -0.53
CA PHE A 188 -18.37 -6.74 -1.49
C PHE A 188 -18.16 -8.23 -1.20
N ARG A 189 -18.01 -8.62 0.08
CA ARG A 189 -17.95 -10.03 0.48
C ARG A 189 -19.19 -10.81 0.07
N LYS A 190 -20.37 -10.28 0.37
CA LYS A 190 -21.65 -10.91 0.04
C LYS A 190 -21.86 -11.07 -1.47
N HIS A 191 -21.33 -10.15 -2.28
CA HIS A 191 -21.42 -10.17 -3.74
C HIS A 191 -20.22 -10.85 -4.43
N GLY A 192 -19.49 -11.69 -3.69
CA GLY A 192 -18.55 -12.65 -4.26
C GLY A 192 -17.08 -12.24 -4.27
N LEU A 193 -16.68 -11.14 -3.63
CA LEU A 193 -15.28 -10.80 -3.51
C LEU A 193 -14.57 -11.77 -2.55
N ALA A 194 -13.71 -12.63 -3.11
CA ALA A 194 -12.99 -13.66 -2.34
C ALA A 194 -11.71 -13.16 -1.64
N LEU A 195 -11.21 -11.97 -2.00
CA LEU A 195 -10.00 -11.39 -1.38
C LEU A 195 -10.19 -11.14 0.12
N PRO A 196 -9.11 -11.18 0.93
CA PRO A 196 -9.13 -10.56 2.24
C PRO A 196 -9.57 -9.09 2.13
N ILE A 197 -10.38 -8.62 3.08
CA ILE A 197 -10.84 -7.23 3.13
C ILE A 197 -10.51 -6.66 4.50
N ALA A 198 -9.76 -5.55 4.52
CA ALA A 198 -9.57 -4.73 5.70
C ALA A 198 -10.41 -3.46 5.59
N TYR A 199 -10.91 -2.96 6.71
CA TYR A 199 -11.68 -1.73 6.75
C TYR A 199 -11.31 -0.89 7.97
N ALA A 200 -11.38 0.44 7.83
CA ALA A 200 -11.11 1.38 8.91
C ALA A 200 -11.97 2.64 8.78
N GLY A 201 -12.26 3.27 9.91
CA GLY A 201 -12.92 4.56 9.99
C GLY A 201 -11.91 5.64 10.34
N PHE A 202 -11.84 6.67 9.53
CA PHE A 202 -10.97 7.84 9.72
C PHE A 202 -11.73 9.05 10.25
N GLY A 203 -13.09 9.00 10.25
CA GLY A 203 -13.90 10.16 10.62
C GLY A 203 -13.52 11.36 9.79
N GLU A 204 -13.26 12.47 10.45
CA GLU A 204 -12.84 13.76 9.89
C GLU A 204 -11.31 13.96 9.88
N ASP A 205 -10.52 12.97 10.31
CA ASP A 205 -9.06 13.14 10.42
C ASP A 205 -8.34 13.19 9.06
N VAL A 206 -8.99 12.72 7.99
CA VAL A 206 -8.43 12.69 6.64
C VAL A 206 -9.43 13.34 5.66
N LEU A 207 -9.46 14.66 5.66
CA LEU A 207 -10.33 15.45 4.79
C LEU A 207 -9.79 15.45 3.35
N LYS A 208 -10.70 15.27 2.37
CA LYS A 208 -10.41 15.50 0.94
C LYS A 208 -10.39 17.00 0.61
N VAL A 209 -11.35 17.74 1.18
CA VAL A 209 -11.43 19.18 1.13
C VAL A 209 -11.22 19.71 2.54
N LYS A 210 -10.19 20.53 2.73
CA LYS A 210 -9.91 21.13 4.03
C LYS A 210 -11.01 22.11 4.40
N THR A 211 -11.71 21.88 5.49
CA THR A 211 -12.80 22.70 6.03
C THR A 211 -12.51 23.12 7.46
N ALA A 212 -13.28 24.12 7.94
CA ALA A 212 -13.38 24.40 9.36
C ALA A 212 -14.20 23.29 10.05
N ASP A 213 -14.23 23.32 11.38
CA ASP A 213 -15.10 22.46 12.19
C ASP A 213 -16.59 22.78 11.91
N GLU A 214 -17.48 21.82 12.17
CA GLU A 214 -18.93 21.93 11.94
C GLU A 214 -19.31 22.36 10.50
N THR A 215 -18.54 21.92 9.50
CA THR A 215 -18.82 22.23 8.09
C THR A 215 -19.37 21.01 7.36
N ASP A 216 -20.57 21.13 6.80
CA ASP A 216 -21.15 20.15 5.88
C ASP A 216 -20.44 20.20 4.52
N GLU A 217 -19.60 19.20 4.25
CA GLU A 217 -18.84 19.06 3.00
C GLU A 217 -19.05 17.67 2.39
N PRO A 218 -19.89 17.55 1.35
CA PRO A 218 -20.19 16.27 0.73
C PRO A 218 -18.95 15.49 0.25
N ALA A 219 -17.94 16.19 -0.25
CA ALA A 219 -16.72 15.56 -0.74
C ALA A 219 -15.89 14.88 0.35
N ASN A 220 -16.11 15.25 1.63
CA ASN A 220 -15.48 14.62 2.76
C ASN A 220 -16.24 13.34 3.23
N ARG A 221 -17.53 13.22 2.92
CA ARG A 221 -18.35 12.03 3.21
C ARG A 221 -18.17 10.98 2.13
N ARG A 222 -17.11 10.21 2.21
CA ARG A 222 -16.69 9.25 1.19
C ARG A 222 -16.16 7.96 1.79
N ALA A 223 -15.93 6.99 0.92
CA ALA A 223 -15.11 5.82 1.24
C ALA A 223 -14.07 5.61 0.14
N ASP A 224 -12.82 5.41 0.50
CA ASP A 224 -11.75 5.13 -0.46
C ASP A 224 -11.48 3.62 -0.52
N TYR A 225 -11.35 3.06 -1.72
CA TYR A 225 -11.05 1.65 -1.97
C TYR A 225 -9.67 1.52 -2.58
N VAL A 226 -8.79 0.78 -1.91
CA VAL A 226 -7.43 0.54 -2.38
C VAL A 226 -7.13 -0.94 -2.39
N LEU A 227 -6.67 -1.46 -3.52
CA LEU A 227 -6.06 -2.78 -3.60
C LEU A 227 -4.56 -2.65 -3.32
N GLY A 228 -4.04 -3.50 -2.47
CA GLY A 228 -2.63 -3.54 -2.12
C GLY A 228 -2.17 -4.95 -1.77
N PRO A 229 -0.89 -5.14 -1.38
CA PRO A 229 -0.39 -6.42 -0.93
C PRO A 229 -1.17 -6.92 0.30
N ALA A 230 -1.42 -8.23 0.36
CA ALA A 230 -2.06 -8.85 1.52
C ALA A 230 -1.13 -8.89 2.76
N ALA A 231 0.17 -8.74 2.56
CA ALA A 231 1.16 -8.66 3.64
C ALA A 231 1.76 -7.24 3.69
N GLY A 232 2.13 -6.81 4.88
CA GLY A 232 2.73 -5.49 5.12
C GLY A 232 1.73 -4.46 5.65
N ALA A 233 2.14 -3.20 5.63
CA ALA A 233 1.29 -2.09 6.06
C ALA A 233 0.24 -1.74 4.99
N PRO A 234 -0.91 -1.19 5.40
CA PRO A 234 -1.89 -0.66 4.45
C PRO A 234 -1.27 0.38 3.51
N PRO A 235 -1.62 0.36 2.20
CA PRO A 235 -0.93 1.15 1.17
C PRO A 235 -1.39 2.62 1.13
N PHE A 236 -1.56 3.24 2.28
CA PHE A 236 -1.98 4.63 2.43
C PHE A 236 -0.81 5.52 2.82
N LYS A 237 -0.82 6.77 2.34
CA LYS A 237 0.26 7.75 2.54
C LYS A 237 -0.27 9.05 3.16
N GLY A 238 0.65 9.92 3.56
CA GLY A 238 0.31 11.27 4.03
C GLY A 238 -0.59 11.29 5.27
N ALA A 239 -1.73 11.99 5.21
CA ALA A 239 -2.65 12.17 6.33
C ALA A 239 -3.16 10.86 6.92
N TYR A 240 -3.31 9.81 6.12
CA TYR A 240 -3.72 8.49 6.58
C TYR A 240 -2.76 7.88 7.60
N LEU A 241 -1.45 8.07 7.43
CA LEU A 241 -0.44 7.59 8.38
C LEU A 241 -0.50 8.36 9.69
N ALA A 242 -0.78 9.66 9.64
CA ALA A 242 -0.89 10.51 10.82
C ALA A 242 -2.16 10.21 11.64
N ALA A 243 -3.24 9.80 10.99
CA ALA A 243 -4.52 9.54 11.63
C ALA A 243 -4.57 8.23 12.46
N HIS A 244 -3.58 7.34 12.31
CA HIS A 244 -3.44 6.10 13.10
C HIS A 244 -4.72 5.26 13.22
N ALA A 245 -5.45 5.05 12.12
CA ALA A 245 -6.67 4.24 12.14
C ALA A 245 -6.38 2.77 12.48
N ASP A 246 -7.30 2.17 13.25
CA ASP A 246 -7.27 0.76 13.59
C ASP A 246 -7.93 -0.06 12.47
N TRP A 247 -7.12 -0.69 11.64
CA TRP A 247 -7.57 -1.54 10.54
C TRP A 247 -8.10 -2.87 11.07
N LYS A 248 -9.35 -3.17 10.75
CA LYS A 248 -10.03 -4.41 11.10
C LYS A 248 -10.13 -5.33 9.90
N GLN A 249 -10.01 -6.64 10.13
CA GLN A 249 -10.21 -7.64 9.08
C GLN A 249 -11.69 -8.07 9.06
N LEU A 250 -12.27 -8.10 7.88
CA LEU A 250 -13.61 -8.66 7.68
C LEU A 250 -13.51 -10.18 7.77
N ARG A 251 -14.26 -10.76 8.71
CA ARG A 251 -14.35 -12.21 8.94
C ARG A 251 -15.39 -12.88 8.06
#